data_653e9a6db487c99bb9386bac740c7b31
#
_entry.id   653e9a6db487c99bb9386bac740c7b31
#
_cell.length_a   1.000
_cell.length_b   1.000
_cell.length_c   1.000
_cell.angle_alpha   90.00
_cell.angle_beta   90.00
_cell.angle_gamma   90.00
#
_symmetry.space_group_name_H-M   'P 1'
#
loop_
_entity.id
_entity.type
_entity.pdbx_description
1 polymer ?
#
loop_
_entity_poly.entity_id
_entity_poly.type
_entity_poly.pdbx_seq_one_letter_code
_entity_poly.pdbx_strand_id
1 'polypeptide(L)'
;MIRIIKAEFIKLKRLHILLIGMIGMTFPSILSIFTQKVAIPEKQIRNFDFATLFNHTVWNSTTIFMPVIFTLIGGYLINREYKEDTLKNLFTIPISFPQLLYGKLIAMGIISILLGYYSYFITLIVGFITGLTVPDLTVLLKGFEQMTVISLCTYISVLPIIVFTSRKQDAFMGGVVVSFLFGYFSMFVKNATLRSIYPILSGLTIIRFDTNQYMNTSGSGSFAISLITMAILLLLTYLLIIMCYSENAHI
;
A
#
# COMPACT_ATOMS: atom_id res chain seq x y z
N MET A 1 15.21 -11.84 -15.03
CA MET A 1 14.14 -11.32 -14.11
C MET A 1 13.76 -12.31 -13.01
N ILE A 2 13.28 -13.51 -13.28
CA ILE A 2 12.83 -14.47 -12.25
C ILE A 2 13.95 -14.80 -11.23
N ARG A 3 15.19 -14.95 -11.66
CA ARG A 3 16.34 -15.20 -10.75
C ARG A 3 16.58 -14.03 -9.80
N ILE A 4 16.41 -12.78 -10.26
CA ILE A 4 16.57 -11.58 -9.43
C ILE A 4 15.46 -11.55 -8.37
N ILE A 5 14.20 -11.77 -8.78
CA ILE A 5 13.05 -11.80 -7.85
C ILE A 5 13.24 -12.89 -6.78
N LYS A 6 13.68 -14.11 -7.19
CA LYS A 6 13.95 -15.20 -6.25
C LYS A 6 15.07 -14.85 -5.26
N ALA A 7 16.14 -14.21 -5.72
CA ALA A 7 17.22 -13.73 -4.86
C ALA A 7 16.73 -12.70 -3.85
N GLU A 8 15.88 -11.75 -4.27
CA GLU A 8 15.27 -10.77 -3.37
C GLU A 8 14.40 -11.43 -2.30
N PHE A 9 13.58 -12.43 -2.64
CA PHE A 9 12.81 -13.17 -1.64
C PHE A 9 13.68 -13.92 -0.62
N ILE A 10 14.82 -14.49 -1.05
CA ILE A 10 15.76 -15.16 -0.14
C ILE A 10 16.41 -14.14 0.82
N LYS A 11 16.76 -12.95 0.32
CA LYS A 11 17.27 -11.85 1.14
C LYS A 11 16.23 -11.37 2.15
N LEU A 12 14.98 -11.25 1.72
CA LEU A 12 13.84 -10.80 2.53
C LEU A 12 13.54 -11.73 3.71
N LYS A 13 13.67 -13.05 3.53
CA LYS A 13 13.44 -14.03 4.59
C LYS A 13 14.30 -13.79 5.84
N ARG A 14 15.46 -13.13 5.68
CA ARG A 14 16.39 -12.80 6.77
C ARG A 14 16.17 -11.42 7.38
N LEU A 15 15.15 -10.68 6.91
CA LEU A 15 14.91 -9.30 7.31
C LEU A 15 13.71 -9.17 8.24
N HIS A 16 13.91 -8.47 9.33
CA HIS A 16 12.84 -8.16 10.29
C HIS A 16 11.87 -7.10 9.77
N ILE A 17 12.16 -6.47 8.61
CA ILE A 17 11.32 -5.43 8.02
C ILE A 17 9.92 -5.95 7.65
N LEU A 18 9.82 -7.21 7.21
CA LEU A 18 8.53 -7.84 6.93
C LEU A 18 7.70 -8.00 8.20
N LEU A 19 8.34 -8.32 9.33
CA LEU A 19 7.67 -8.41 10.61
C LEU A 19 7.12 -7.04 11.03
N ILE A 20 7.88 -5.97 10.83
CA ILE A 20 7.39 -4.59 11.05
C ILE A 20 6.18 -4.30 10.16
N GLY A 21 6.23 -4.71 8.89
CA GLY A 21 5.09 -4.59 7.97
C GLY A 21 3.86 -5.34 8.47
N MET A 22 4.02 -6.58 8.92
CA MET A 22 2.92 -7.39 9.48
C MET A 22 2.34 -6.75 10.74
N ILE A 23 3.17 -6.33 11.69
CA ILE A 23 2.71 -5.61 12.88
C ILE A 23 1.94 -4.35 12.47
N GLY A 24 2.49 -3.55 11.57
CA GLY A 24 1.82 -2.34 11.08
C GLY A 24 0.46 -2.62 10.43
N MET A 25 0.33 -3.73 9.68
CA MET A 25 -0.93 -4.13 9.05
C MET A 25 -1.96 -4.75 10.01
N THR A 26 -1.61 -4.99 11.29
CA THR A 26 -2.60 -5.36 12.33
C THR A 26 -3.36 -4.16 12.87
N PHE A 27 -2.72 -2.99 12.90
CA PHE A 27 -3.29 -1.78 13.50
C PHE A 27 -4.60 -1.31 12.88
N PRO A 28 -4.82 -1.34 11.56
CA PRO A 28 -6.10 -0.90 10.97
C PRO A 28 -7.32 -1.61 11.56
N SER A 29 -7.25 -2.92 11.73
CA SER A 29 -8.36 -3.71 12.30
C SER A 29 -8.56 -3.42 13.79
N ILE A 30 -7.47 -3.30 14.55
CA ILE A 30 -7.51 -2.95 15.97
C ILE A 30 -8.07 -1.53 16.13
N LEU A 31 -7.60 -0.58 15.33
CA LEU A 31 -8.07 0.80 15.35
C LEU A 31 -9.58 0.88 15.05
N SER A 32 -10.07 0.06 14.12
CA SER A 32 -11.49 0.02 13.77
C SER A 32 -12.38 -0.40 14.95
N ILE A 33 -11.97 -1.42 15.72
CA ILE A 33 -12.67 -1.85 16.94
C ILE A 33 -12.51 -0.81 18.04
N PHE A 34 -11.30 -0.27 18.21
CA PHE A 34 -11.03 0.73 19.24
C PHE A 34 -11.90 1.97 19.05
N THR A 35 -11.95 2.51 17.82
CA THR A 35 -12.79 3.67 17.50
C THR A 35 -14.26 3.39 17.75
N GLN A 36 -14.75 2.18 17.44
CA GLN A 36 -16.14 1.79 17.73
C GLN A 36 -16.44 1.74 19.23
N LYS A 37 -15.52 1.23 20.05
CA LYS A 37 -15.72 1.11 21.50
C LYS A 37 -15.57 2.42 22.25
N VAL A 38 -14.69 3.32 21.77
CA VAL A 38 -14.36 4.60 22.43
C VAL A 38 -15.25 5.74 21.92
N ALA A 39 -15.89 5.58 20.77
CA ALA A 39 -16.78 6.59 20.21
C ALA A 39 -17.93 6.90 21.18
N ILE A 40 -18.36 8.18 21.20
CA ILE A 40 -19.53 8.62 21.96
C ILE A 40 -20.74 7.76 21.52
N PRO A 41 -21.61 7.32 22.46
CA PRO A 41 -22.72 6.40 22.15
C PRO A 41 -23.58 6.79 20.94
N GLU A 42 -23.77 8.09 20.71
CA GLU A 42 -24.52 8.62 19.57
C GLU A 42 -23.80 8.42 18.21
N LYS A 43 -22.48 8.25 18.24
CA LYS A 43 -21.64 8.03 17.03
C LYS A 43 -21.27 6.56 16.83
N GLN A 44 -21.62 5.70 17.79
CA GLN A 44 -21.40 4.26 17.63
C GLN A 44 -22.35 3.69 16.58
N ILE A 45 -21.83 2.82 15.72
CA ILE A 45 -22.64 2.11 14.74
C ILE A 45 -23.45 1.06 15.49
N ARG A 46 -24.79 1.17 15.47
CA ARG A 46 -25.70 0.29 16.22
C ARG A 46 -25.57 -1.19 15.82
N ASN A 47 -25.33 -1.45 14.53
CA ASN A 47 -25.18 -2.79 13.98
C ASN A 47 -23.75 -2.93 13.43
N PHE A 48 -22.76 -2.97 14.33
CA PHE A 48 -21.37 -3.17 13.94
C PHE A 48 -21.15 -4.66 13.68
N ASP A 49 -21.04 -5.02 12.42
CA ASP A 49 -20.85 -6.37 11.91
C ASP A 49 -19.52 -6.52 11.18
N PHE A 50 -19.23 -7.74 10.66
CA PHE A 50 -18.02 -7.99 9.88
C PHE A 50 -17.91 -7.14 8.61
N ALA A 51 -19.02 -6.83 7.93
CA ALA A 51 -18.99 -6.00 6.74
C ALA A 51 -18.51 -4.58 7.10
N THR A 52 -19.00 -4.03 8.20
CA THR A 52 -18.59 -2.74 8.73
C THR A 52 -17.13 -2.78 9.18
N LEU A 53 -16.70 -3.83 9.89
CA LEU A 53 -15.29 -4.00 10.29
C LEU A 53 -14.35 -4.04 9.08
N PHE A 54 -14.68 -4.80 8.03
CA PHE A 54 -13.91 -4.84 6.79
C PHE A 54 -13.83 -3.46 6.12
N ASN A 55 -14.97 -2.76 6.01
CA ASN A 55 -15.01 -1.44 5.41
C ASN A 55 -14.13 -0.44 6.19
N HIS A 56 -14.21 -0.42 7.51
CA HIS A 56 -13.35 0.43 8.35
C HIS A 56 -11.87 0.05 8.20
N THR A 57 -11.57 -1.24 8.15
CA THR A 57 -10.19 -1.71 7.98
C THR A 57 -9.65 -1.33 6.60
N VAL A 58 -10.43 -1.49 5.51
CA VAL A 58 -10.06 -1.06 4.16
C VAL A 58 -9.77 0.44 4.14
N TRP A 59 -10.65 1.25 4.73
CA TRP A 59 -10.49 2.70 4.79
C TRP A 59 -9.20 3.10 5.54
N ASN A 60 -9.03 2.64 6.78
CA ASN A 60 -7.88 2.95 7.61
C ASN A 60 -6.57 2.45 6.97
N SER A 61 -6.58 1.23 6.42
CA SER A 61 -5.42 0.65 5.74
C SER A 61 -5.00 1.52 4.57
N THR A 62 -5.93 1.90 3.70
CA THR A 62 -5.65 2.60 2.45
C THR A 62 -5.19 4.03 2.69
N THR A 63 -5.82 4.72 3.63
CA THR A 63 -5.57 6.16 3.86
C THR A 63 -4.37 6.43 4.76
N ILE A 64 -4.00 5.50 5.63
CA ILE A 64 -2.94 5.74 6.63
C ILE A 64 -1.84 4.68 6.55
N PHE A 65 -2.18 3.40 6.77
CA PHE A 65 -1.18 2.38 7.07
C PHE A 65 -0.46 1.84 5.84
N MET A 66 -1.17 1.46 4.78
CA MET A 66 -0.56 0.90 3.57
C MET A 66 0.43 1.84 2.90
N PRO A 67 0.14 3.14 2.67
CA PRO A 67 1.09 4.07 2.07
C PRO A 67 2.41 4.13 2.85
N VAL A 68 2.32 4.21 4.17
CA VAL A 68 3.47 4.28 5.08
C VAL A 68 4.27 2.98 5.04
N ILE A 69 3.60 1.84 5.23
CA ILE A 69 4.26 0.52 5.31
C ILE A 69 4.91 0.15 3.99
N PHE A 70 4.22 0.34 2.86
CA PHE A 70 4.76 -0.01 1.54
C PHE A 70 5.94 0.88 1.16
N THR A 71 5.89 2.17 1.50
CA THR A 71 7.02 3.07 1.28
C THR A 71 8.20 2.76 2.21
N LEU A 72 7.92 2.41 3.46
CA LEU A 72 8.95 2.00 4.41
C LEU A 72 9.68 0.74 3.92
N ILE A 73 8.95 -0.31 3.57
CA ILE A 73 9.54 -1.57 3.13
C ILE A 73 10.24 -1.39 1.77
N GLY A 74 9.57 -0.76 0.79
CA GLY A 74 10.13 -0.53 -0.54
C GLY A 74 11.35 0.35 -0.51
N GLY A 75 11.32 1.46 0.22
CA GLY A 75 12.45 2.37 0.40
C GLY A 75 13.62 1.70 1.12
N TYR A 76 13.36 0.92 2.16
CA TYR A 76 14.38 0.14 2.87
C TYR A 76 15.07 -0.87 1.96
N LEU A 77 14.32 -1.63 1.16
CA LEU A 77 14.87 -2.63 0.25
C LEU A 77 15.80 -2.05 -0.81
N ILE A 78 15.50 -0.84 -1.28
CA ILE A 78 16.36 -0.16 -2.26
C ILE A 78 17.56 0.48 -1.54
N ASN A 79 17.32 1.19 -0.43
CA ASN A 79 18.38 1.90 0.31
C ASN A 79 19.44 0.96 0.89
N ARG A 80 19.06 -0.27 1.22
CA ARG A 80 19.99 -1.28 1.73
C ARG A 80 21.13 -1.57 0.77
N GLU A 81 20.88 -1.62 -0.55
CA GLU A 81 21.93 -1.87 -1.54
C GLU A 81 22.99 -0.74 -1.57
N TYR A 82 22.57 0.49 -1.28
CA TYR A 82 23.49 1.61 -1.15
C TYR A 82 24.38 1.47 0.11
N LYS A 83 23.80 1.02 1.24
CA LYS A 83 24.52 0.88 2.52
C LYS A 83 25.50 -0.28 2.55
N GLU A 84 25.16 -1.39 1.89
CA GLU A 84 26.00 -2.60 1.90
C GLU A 84 27.09 -2.57 0.81
N ASP A 85 27.27 -1.44 0.09
CA ASP A 85 28.21 -1.29 -1.04
C ASP A 85 28.09 -2.44 -2.09
N THR A 86 26.94 -3.15 -2.06
CA THR A 86 26.69 -4.27 -2.97
C THR A 86 26.58 -3.83 -4.41
N LEU A 87 26.33 -2.53 -4.67
CA LEU A 87 26.34 -1.94 -6.00
C LEU A 87 27.70 -2.13 -6.69
N LYS A 88 28.82 -2.00 -5.98
CA LYS A 88 30.18 -2.22 -6.56
C LYS A 88 30.36 -3.66 -7.02
N ASN A 89 29.85 -4.63 -6.26
CA ASN A 89 29.92 -6.05 -6.61
C ASN A 89 28.93 -6.41 -7.74
N LEU A 90 27.83 -5.66 -7.90
CA LEU A 90 26.88 -5.85 -8.98
C LEU A 90 27.43 -5.46 -10.35
N PHE A 91 28.38 -4.52 -10.42
CA PHE A 91 29.07 -4.16 -11.68
C PHE A 91 29.95 -5.29 -12.24
N THR A 92 30.25 -6.32 -11.44
CA THR A 92 30.96 -7.52 -11.92
C THR A 92 30.03 -8.54 -12.60
N ILE A 93 28.71 -8.36 -12.46
CA ILE A 93 27.69 -9.22 -13.06
C ILE A 93 27.02 -8.45 -14.22
N PRO A 94 26.72 -9.05 -15.37
CA PRO A 94 26.09 -8.36 -16.52
C PRO A 94 24.58 -8.09 -16.25
N ILE A 95 24.28 -7.34 -15.20
CA ILE A 95 22.92 -6.91 -14.83
C ILE A 95 22.92 -5.38 -14.73
N SER A 96 22.05 -4.72 -15.50
CA SER A 96 21.91 -3.26 -15.41
C SER A 96 21.17 -2.85 -14.12
N PHE A 97 21.53 -1.68 -13.57
CA PHE A 97 20.87 -1.12 -12.39
C PHE A 97 19.34 -1.04 -12.53
N PRO A 98 18.75 -0.62 -13.67
CA PRO A 98 17.31 -0.64 -13.86
C PRO A 98 16.69 -2.03 -13.74
N GLN A 99 17.36 -3.07 -14.27
CA GLN A 99 16.87 -4.45 -14.17
C GLN A 99 16.80 -4.92 -12.72
N LEU A 100 17.80 -4.55 -11.91
CA LEU A 100 17.78 -4.82 -10.48
C LEU A 100 16.63 -4.10 -9.78
N LEU A 101 16.47 -2.81 -10.06
CA LEU A 101 15.41 -1.98 -9.47
C LEU A 101 14.02 -2.51 -9.84
N TYR A 102 13.78 -2.87 -11.10
CA TYR A 102 12.53 -3.53 -11.52
C TYR A 102 12.29 -4.84 -10.76
N GLY A 103 13.33 -5.66 -10.60
CA GLY A 103 13.22 -6.91 -9.82
C GLY A 103 12.77 -6.68 -8.38
N LYS A 104 13.32 -5.65 -7.72
CA LYS A 104 12.93 -5.25 -6.35
C LYS A 104 11.50 -4.72 -6.28
N LEU A 105 11.11 -3.87 -7.21
CA LEU A 105 9.75 -3.32 -7.25
C LEU A 105 8.72 -4.43 -7.51
N ILE A 106 8.99 -5.38 -8.40
CA ILE A 106 8.10 -6.53 -8.61
C ILE A 106 8.01 -7.39 -7.34
N ALA A 107 9.14 -7.69 -6.70
CA ALA A 107 9.15 -8.43 -5.44
C ALA A 107 8.34 -7.72 -4.36
N MET A 108 8.46 -6.38 -4.26
CA MET A 108 7.67 -5.57 -3.35
C MET A 108 6.17 -5.58 -3.69
N GLY A 109 5.81 -5.59 -4.98
CA GLY A 109 4.41 -5.74 -5.41
C GLY A 109 3.79 -7.06 -4.95
N ILE A 110 4.55 -8.17 -5.01
CA ILE A 110 4.09 -9.45 -4.47
C ILE A 110 3.93 -9.37 -2.94
N ILE A 111 4.87 -8.72 -2.24
CA ILE A 111 4.80 -8.54 -0.80
C ILE A 111 3.58 -7.69 -0.41
N SER A 112 3.27 -6.65 -1.16
CA SER A 112 2.09 -5.81 -0.87
C SER A 112 0.79 -6.62 -0.92
N ILE A 113 0.64 -7.54 -1.89
CA ILE A 113 -0.49 -8.47 -1.98
C ILE A 113 -0.51 -9.42 -0.77
N LEU A 114 0.64 -9.99 -0.39
CA LEU A 114 0.74 -10.87 0.77
C LEU A 114 0.39 -10.16 2.08
N LEU A 115 0.79 -8.90 2.23
CA LEU A 115 0.39 -8.06 3.36
C LEU A 115 -1.11 -7.71 3.33
N GLY A 116 -1.70 -7.56 2.15
CA GLY A 116 -3.15 -7.44 1.99
C GLY A 116 -3.89 -8.71 2.48
N TYR A 117 -3.42 -9.89 2.09
CA TYR A 117 -3.96 -11.16 2.60
C TYR A 117 -3.79 -11.29 4.12
N TYR A 118 -2.62 -10.94 4.63
CA TYR A 118 -2.38 -10.92 6.07
C TYR A 118 -3.38 -10.01 6.78
N SER A 119 -3.60 -8.78 6.29
CA SER A 119 -4.56 -7.85 6.86
C SER A 119 -5.99 -8.40 6.84
N TYR A 120 -6.39 -9.10 5.77
CA TYR A 120 -7.67 -9.79 5.69
C TYR A 120 -7.83 -10.82 6.81
N PHE A 121 -6.85 -11.73 6.98
CA PHE A 121 -6.92 -12.77 8.01
C PHE A 121 -6.90 -12.18 9.43
N ILE A 122 -6.09 -11.16 9.67
CA ILE A 122 -6.07 -10.46 10.96
C ILE A 122 -7.42 -9.80 11.25
N THR A 123 -8.07 -9.20 10.24
CA THR A 123 -9.40 -8.60 10.41
C THR A 123 -10.43 -9.67 10.83
N LEU A 124 -10.38 -10.85 10.25
CA LEU A 124 -11.22 -11.96 10.68
C LEU A 124 -10.96 -12.37 12.13
N ILE A 125 -9.69 -12.58 12.49
CA ILE A 125 -9.30 -12.95 13.84
C ILE A 125 -9.77 -11.90 14.86
N VAL A 126 -9.54 -10.63 14.58
CA VAL A 126 -9.97 -9.51 15.44
C VAL A 126 -11.50 -9.48 15.56
N GLY A 127 -12.23 -9.69 14.48
CA GLY A 127 -13.69 -9.75 14.49
C GLY A 127 -14.22 -10.89 15.35
N PHE A 128 -13.64 -12.09 15.26
CA PHE A 128 -14.04 -13.24 16.10
C PHE A 128 -13.69 -13.01 17.59
N ILE A 129 -12.52 -12.48 17.89
CA ILE A 129 -12.11 -12.15 19.28
C ILE A 129 -13.06 -11.14 19.91
N THR A 130 -13.58 -10.19 19.11
CA THR A 130 -14.51 -9.17 19.60
C THR A 130 -15.96 -9.62 19.69
N GLY A 131 -16.25 -10.89 19.33
CA GLY A 131 -17.57 -11.50 19.46
C GLY A 131 -18.55 -11.14 18.34
N LEU A 132 -18.05 -10.73 17.17
CA LEU A 132 -18.93 -10.52 16.01
C LEU A 132 -19.51 -11.83 15.50
N THR A 133 -20.75 -11.78 15.03
CA THR A 133 -21.42 -12.96 14.44
C THR A 133 -20.71 -13.41 13.17
N VAL A 134 -20.71 -14.71 12.91
CA VAL A 134 -20.05 -15.32 11.74
C VAL A 134 -20.54 -14.61 10.47
N PRO A 135 -19.63 -14.14 9.61
CA PRO A 135 -19.99 -13.41 8.40
C PRO A 135 -20.51 -14.35 7.31
N ASP A 136 -21.41 -13.86 6.49
CA ASP A 136 -21.84 -14.58 5.29
C ASP A 136 -20.70 -14.74 4.29
N LEU A 137 -20.75 -15.78 3.46
CA LEU A 137 -19.74 -16.07 2.44
C LEU A 137 -19.54 -14.86 1.48
N THR A 138 -20.59 -14.12 1.18
CA THR A 138 -20.55 -12.92 0.34
C THR A 138 -19.70 -11.82 0.96
N VAL A 139 -19.78 -11.61 2.28
CA VAL A 139 -18.96 -10.65 3.03
C VAL A 139 -17.49 -11.07 3.04
N LEU A 140 -17.22 -12.37 3.22
CA LEU A 140 -15.87 -12.93 3.19
C LEU A 140 -15.20 -12.73 1.83
N LEU A 141 -15.89 -13.12 0.75
CA LEU A 141 -15.36 -12.99 -0.61
C LEU A 141 -15.13 -11.52 -0.99
N LYS A 142 -16.08 -10.64 -0.68
CA LYS A 142 -15.94 -9.20 -0.91
C LYS A 142 -14.78 -8.61 -0.11
N GLY A 143 -14.64 -8.94 1.16
CA GLY A 143 -13.53 -8.48 2.00
C GLY A 143 -12.17 -8.94 1.45
N PHE A 144 -12.08 -10.20 0.99
CA PHE A 144 -10.88 -10.75 0.38
C PHE A 144 -10.51 -10.02 -0.91
N GLU A 145 -11.47 -9.84 -1.83
CA GLU A 145 -11.29 -9.10 -3.07
C GLU A 145 -10.84 -7.66 -2.79
N GLN A 146 -11.56 -6.96 -1.92
CA GLN A 146 -11.24 -5.57 -1.57
C GLN A 146 -9.83 -5.42 -1.00
N MET A 147 -9.44 -6.25 -0.03
CA MET A 147 -8.09 -6.17 0.58
C MET A 147 -6.98 -6.50 -0.42
N THR A 148 -7.21 -7.46 -1.32
CA THR A 148 -6.25 -7.84 -2.35
C THR A 148 -6.03 -6.71 -3.36
N VAL A 149 -7.12 -6.22 -3.94
CA VAL A 149 -7.04 -5.19 -4.99
C VAL A 149 -6.55 -3.87 -4.43
N ILE A 150 -7.02 -3.46 -3.25
CA ILE A 150 -6.61 -2.19 -2.66
C ILE A 150 -5.14 -2.18 -2.25
N SER A 151 -4.60 -3.30 -1.78
CA SER A 151 -3.17 -3.38 -1.46
C SER A 151 -2.30 -3.16 -2.69
N LEU A 152 -2.67 -3.76 -3.84
CA LEU A 152 -1.97 -3.54 -5.10
C LEU A 152 -2.12 -2.10 -5.61
N CYS A 153 -3.34 -1.55 -5.59
CA CYS A 153 -3.60 -0.17 -6.01
C CYS A 153 -2.85 0.84 -5.14
N THR A 154 -2.84 0.66 -3.83
CA THR A 154 -2.10 1.53 -2.91
C THR A 154 -0.59 1.42 -3.14
N TYR A 155 -0.08 0.21 -3.40
CA TYR A 155 1.32 0.01 -3.77
C TYR A 155 1.66 0.79 -5.05
N ILE A 156 0.86 0.67 -6.10
CA ILE A 156 1.06 1.43 -7.34
C ILE A 156 1.05 2.94 -7.07
N SER A 157 0.17 3.40 -6.20
CA SER A 157 0.05 4.82 -5.84
C SER A 157 1.30 5.40 -5.17
N VAL A 158 2.03 4.60 -4.38
CA VAL A 158 3.26 5.03 -3.70
C VAL A 158 4.55 4.70 -4.44
N LEU A 159 4.49 3.93 -5.54
CA LEU A 159 5.67 3.58 -6.35
C LEU A 159 6.51 4.79 -6.77
N PRO A 160 5.94 5.88 -7.32
CA PRO A 160 6.73 7.05 -7.70
C PRO A 160 7.48 7.66 -6.51
N ILE A 161 6.85 7.67 -5.31
CA ILE A 161 7.47 8.18 -4.08
C ILE A 161 8.65 7.28 -3.67
N ILE A 162 8.46 5.95 -3.70
CA ILE A 162 9.51 4.98 -3.39
C ILE A 162 10.73 5.18 -4.30
N VAL A 163 10.51 5.24 -5.61
CA VAL A 163 11.60 5.38 -6.60
C VAL A 163 12.29 6.73 -6.47
N PHE A 164 11.52 7.81 -6.29
CA PHE A 164 12.09 9.16 -6.17
C PHE A 164 12.94 9.32 -4.91
N THR A 165 12.46 8.85 -3.76
CA THR A 165 13.15 9.02 -2.48
C THR A 165 14.30 8.04 -2.29
N SER A 166 14.31 6.93 -3.02
CA SER A 166 15.41 5.95 -2.96
C SER A 166 16.66 6.36 -3.75
N ARG A 167 16.65 7.50 -4.46
CA ARG A 167 17.82 8.02 -5.20
C ARG A 167 18.99 8.41 -4.29
N LYS A 168 18.70 8.85 -3.08
CA LYS A 168 19.72 9.28 -2.11
C LYS A 168 19.71 8.35 -0.91
N GLN A 169 20.91 8.06 -0.42
CA GLN A 169 21.08 7.29 0.80
C GLN A 169 20.30 7.97 1.95
N ASP A 170 19.59 7.17 2.73
CA ASP A 170 18.79 7.57 3.89
C ASP A 170 17.59 8.51 3.61
N ALA A 171 17.34 8.92 2.36
CA ALA A 171 16.20 9.78 2.03
C ALA A 171 14.85 9.04 2.05
N PHE A 172 14.84 7.71 2.13
CA PHE A 172 13.61 6.92 2.11
C PHE A 172 12.70 7.22 3.32
N MET A 173 13.26 7.62 4.48
CA MET A 173 12.47 8.07 5.63
C MET A 173 11.63 9.31 5.31
N GLY A 174 12.18 10.26 4.56
CA GLY A 174 11.40 11.38 4.03
C GLY A 174 10.25 10.92 3.12
N GLY A 175 10.49 9.88 2.32
CA GLY A 175 9.46 9.24 1.50
C GLY A 175 8.32 8.65 2.32
N VAL A 176 8.62 8.06 3.47
CA VAL A 176 7.60 7.54 4.40
C VAL A 176 6.71 8.66 4.92
N VAL A 177 7.31 9.80 5.33
CA VAL A 177 6.54 10.97 5.78
C VAL A 177 5.67 11.54 4.64
N VAL A 178 6.23 11.66 3.44
CA VAL A 178 5.48 12.11 2.26
C VAL A 178 4.32 11.16 1.96
N SER A 179 4.53 9.86 2.03
CA SER A 179 3.47 8.86 1.80
C SER A 179 2.38 8.89 2.87
N PHE A 180 2.75 9.15 4.12
CA PHE A 180 1.77 9.38 5.18
C PHE A 180 0.89 10.60 4.90
N LEU A 181 1.51 11.74 4.58
CA LEU A 181 0.78 12.96 4.22
C LEU A 181 -0.09 12.75 2.98
N PHE A 182 0.45 12.07 1.98
CA PHE A 182 -0.27 11.72 0.75
C PHE A 182 -1.50 10.85 1.04
N GLY A 183 -1.39 9.86 1.92
CA GLY A 183 -2.52 9.07 2.39
C GLY A 183 -3.53 9.89 3.19
N TYR A 184 -3.05 10.67 4.14
CA TYR A 184 -3.89 11.49 5.02
C TYR A 184 -4.67 12.56 4.25
N PHE A 185 -4.03 13.26 3.32
CA PHE A 185 -4.71 14.27 2.50
C PHE A 185 -5.81 13.71 1.61
N SER A 186 -5.80 12.41 1.32
CA SER A 186 -6.91 11.77 0.60
C SER A 186 -8.26 11.95 1.29
N MET A 187 -8.28 12.08 2.63
CA MET A 187 -9.50 12.26 3.42
C MET A 187 -10.20 13.61 3.17
N PHE A 188 -9.50 14.60 2.61
CA PHE A 188 -10.05 15.93 2.35
C PHE A 188 -10.57 16.11 0.92
N VAL A 189 -10.40 15.13 0.06
CA VAL A 189 -10.81 15.20 -1.35
C VAL A 189 -12.31 14.87 -1.49
N LYS A 190 -13.14 15.89 -1.48
CA LYS A 190 -14.62 15.75 -1.49
C LYS A 190 -15.23 15.55 -2.89
N ASN A 191 -14.60 16.09 -3.95
CA ASN A 191 -15.15 16.07 -5.31
C ASN A 191 -15.04 14.66 -5.93
N ALA A 192 -16.11 14.14 -6.52
CA ALA A 192 -16.14 12.81 -7.15
C ALA A 192 -15.11 12.63 -8.28
N THR A 193 -14.91 13.64 -9.12
CA THR A 193 -13.92 13.61 -10.19
C THR A 193 -12.50 13.59 -9.62
N LEU A 194 -12.21 14.44 -8.63
CA LEU A 194 -10.91 14.48 -7.96
C LEU A 194 -10.60 13.16 -7.25
N ARG A 195 -11.60 12.45 -6.71
CA ARG A 195 -11.41 11.12 -6.12
C ARG A 195 -10.92 10.09 -7.14
N SER A 196 -11.41 10.16 -8.38
CA SER A 196 -10.95 9.26 -9.44
C SER A 196 -9.53 9.56 -9.91
N ILE A 197 -9.07 10.81 -9.75
CA ILE A 197 -7.72 11.27 -10.15
C ILE A 197 -6.73 11.13 -8.99
N TYR A 198 -7.18 11.26 -7.74
CA TYR A 198 -6.30 11.14 -6.60
C TYR A 198 -5.83 9.69 -6.41
N PRO A 199 -4.52 9.38 -6.48
CA PRO A 199 -4.02 8.01 -6.61
C PRO A 199 -4.56 7.01 -5.59
N ILE A 200 -4.59 7.38 -4.31
CA ILE A 200 -5.07 6.49 -3.23
C ILE A 200 -6.58 6.26 -3.33
N LEU A 201 -7.36 7.32 -3.60
CA LEU A 201 -8.81 7.22 -3.74
C LEU A 201 -9.23 6.54 -5.05
N SER A 202 -8.42 6.62 -6.10
CA SER A 202 -8.66 5.89 -7.34
C SER A 202 -8.66 4.37 -7.10
N GLY A 203 -7.81 3.86 -6.19
CA GLY A 203 -7.86 2.47 -5.74
C GLY A 203 -9.19 2.11 -5.09
N LEU A 204 -9.70 2.96 -4.19
CA LEU A 204 -11.03 2.76 -3.57
C LEU A 204 -12.16 2.81 -4.61
N THR A 205 -12.06 3.68 -5.61
CA THR A 205 -13.03 3.75 -6.71
C THR A 205 -13.01 2.47 -7.55
N ILE A 206 -11.85 1.87 -7.80
CA ILE A 206 -11.71 0.61 -8.55
C ILE A 206 -12.42 -0.54 -7.85
N ILE A 207 -12.30 -0.66 -6.53
CA ILE A 207 -13.01 -1.68 -5.75
C ILE A 207 -14.47 -1.30 -5.44
N ARG A 208 -14.98 -0.23 -6.01
CA ARG A 208 -16.35 0.29 -5.79
C ARG A 208 -16.65 0.47 -4.31
N PHE A 209 -15.68 0.98 -3.55
CA PHE A 209 -15.83 1.23 -2.13
C PHE A 209 -16.73 2.43 -1.87
N ASP A 210 -17.68 2.28 -0.95
CA ASP A 210 -18.54 3.40 -0.55
C ASP A 210 -17.80 4.35 0.40
N THR A 211 -17.33 5.46 -0.14
CA THR A 211 -16.61 6.50 0.62
C THR A 211 -17.53 7.49 1.31
N ASN A 212 -18.86 7.44 1.06
CA ASN A 212 -19.81 8.44 1.57
C ASN A 212 -19.88 8.42 3.10
N GLN A 213 -19.75 7.23 3.72
CA GLN A 213 -19.74 7.08 5.17
C GLN A 213 -18.56 7.80 5.85
N TYR A 214 -17.45 7.99 5.13
CA TYR A 214 -16.20 8.54 5.67
C TYR A 214 -15.95 10.00 5.31
N MET A 215 -16.53 10.48 4.21
CA MET A 215 -16.18 11.77 3.62
C MET A 215 -17.36 12.74 3.48
N ASN A 216 -18.59 12.35 3.85
CA ASN A 216 -19.81 13.13 3.65
C ASN A 216 -19.91 13.70 2.21
N THR A 217 -19.67 12.85 1.22
CA THR A 217 -19.62 13.25 -0.19
C THR A 217 -20.76 12.61 -0.96
N SER A 218 -21.27 13.29 -1.98
CA SER A 218 -22.25 12.75 -2.93
C SER A 218 -21.55 12.31 -4.22
N GLY A 219 -21.96 11.18 -4.75
CA GLY A 219 -21.50 10.66 -6.04
C GLY A 219 -20.34 9.65 -5.96
N SER A 220 -20.31 8.75 -6.92
CA SER A 220 -19.24 7.76 -7.14
C SER A 220 -18.21 8.31 -8.12
N GLY A 221 -16.93 8.02 -7.89
CA GLY A 221 -15.89 8.29 -8.87
C GLY A 221 -16.04 7.45 -10.14
N SER A 222 -15.39 7.85 -11.22
CA SER A 222 -15.38 7.12 -12.47
C SER A 222 -14.33 6.01 -12.45
N PHE A 223 -14.76 4.76 -12.65
CA PHE A 223 -13.88 3.59 -12.74
C PHE A 223 -12.83 3.73 -13.86
N ALA A 224 -13.25 4.22 -15.05
CA ALA A 224 -12.35 4.39 -16.18
C ALA A 224 -11.24 5.43 -15.89
N ILE A 225 -11.59 6.57 -15.29
CA ILE A 225 -10.61 7.59 -14.91
C ILE A 225 -9.63 7.03 -13.87
N SER A 226 -10.10 6.24 -12.92
CA SER A 226 -9.25 5.62 -11.90
C SER A 226 -8.25 4.62 -12.49
N LEU A 227 -8.65 3.82 -13.48
CA LEU A 227 -7.73 2.94 -14.22
C LEU A 227 -6.67 3.72 -15.00
N ILE A 228 -7.07 4.81 -15.66
CA ILE A 228 -6.14 5.70 -16.36
C ILE A 228 -5.14 6.31 -15.36
N THR A 229 -5.61 6.74 -14.20
CA THR A 229 -4.74 7.27 -13.14
C THR A 229 -3.69 6.23 -12.71
N MET A 230 -4.08 4.98 -12.49
CA MET A 230 -3.13 3.90 -12.17
C MET A 230 -2.12 3.65 -13.31
N ALA A 231 -2.57 3.68 -14.56
CA ALA A 231 -1.68 3.53 -15.71
C ALA A 231 -0.68 4.69 -15.82
N ILE A 232 -1.11 5.92 -15.58
CA ILE A 232 -0.24 7.11 -15.55
C ILE A 232 0.81 6.99 -14.43
N LEU A 233 0.45 6.48 -13.26
CA LEU A 233 1.40 6.29 -12.16
C LEU A 233 2.47 5.23 -12.48
N LEU A 234 2.07 4.14 -13.15
CA LEU A 234 3.03 3.15 -13.64
C LEU A 234 3.97 3.74 -14.69
N LEU A 235 3.44 4.54 -15.62
CA LEU A 235 4.25 5.25 -16.62
C LEU A 235 5.22 6.25 -15.96
N LEU A 236 4.73 7.02 -14.99
CA LEU A 236 5.56 7.96 -14.22
C LEU A 236 6.69 7.22 -13.48
N THR A 237 6.37 6.09 -12.85
CA THR A 237 7.38 5.25 -12.18
C THR A 237 8.42 4.76 -13.18
N TYR A 238 8.00 4.31 -14.36
CA TYR A 238 8.90 3.88 -15.43
C TYR A 238 9.85 4.99 -15.87
N LEU A 239 9.31 6.20 -16.11
CA LEU A 239 10.11 7.37 -16.49
C LEU A 239 11.12 7.75 -15.39
N LEU A 240 10.69 7.72 -14.12
CA LEU A 240 11.58 7.98 -12.98
C LEU A 240 12.75 6.98 -12.91
N ILE A 241 12.51 5.71 -13.20
CA ILE A 241 13.57 4.68 -13.24
C ILE A 241 14.57 4.98 -14.35
N ILE A 242 14.13 5.37 -15.54
CA ILE A 242 15.01 5.72 -16.66
C ILE A 242 15.86 6.95 -16.31
N MET A 243 15.24 7.98 -15.72
CA MET A 243 15.98 9.18 -15.28
C MET A 243 17.04 8.85 -14.24
N CYS A 244 16.73 7.98 -13.27
CA CYS A 244 17.70 7.51 -12.29
C CYS A 244 18.90 6.79 -12.94
N TYR A 245 18.67 6.11 -14.06
CA TYR A 245 19.73 5.44 -14.78
C TYR A 245 20.68 6.41 -15.49
N SER A 246 20.15 7.46 -16.12
CA SER A 246 20.97 8.44 -16.83
C SER A 246 21.92 9.22 -15.90
N GLU A 247 21.48 9.50 -14.66
CA GLU A 247 22.32 10.15 -13.66
C GLU A 247 23.49 9.27 -13.16
N ASN A 248 23.25 7.97 -13.01
CA ASN A 248 24.28 7.03 -12.51
C ASN A 248 25.24 6.53 -13.62
N ALA A 249 24.97 6.80 -14.88
CA ALA A 249 25.87 6.45 -15.99
C ALA A 249 27.04 7.42 -16.16
N HIS A 250 27.05 8.54 -15.42
CA HIS A 250 28.07 9.58 -15.42
C HIS A 250 29.00 9.57 -14.17
N ILE A 251 28.86 8.54 -13.32
CA ILE A 251 29.76 8.28 -12.18
C ILE A 251 30.56 7.02 -12.45
#